data_91862500fedb494f5f9c6e6ceeef1696
#
_entry.id   91862500fedb494f5f9c6e6ceeef1696
#
_cell.length_a   1.000
_cell.length_b   1.000
_cell.length_c   1.000
_cell.angle_alpha   90.00
_cell.angle_beta   90.00
_cell.angle_gamma   90.00
#
_symmetry.space_group_name_H-M   'P 1'
#
loop_
_entity.id
_entity.type
_entity.pdbx_description
1 polymer ?
#
loop_
_entity_poly.entity_id
_entity_poly.type
_entity_poly.pdbx_seq_one_letter_code
_entity_poly.pdbx_strand_id
1 'polypeptide(L)'
;MAQAFSITGGTEIIQVADAVAREKNLNRESVMTALESAVASVARKKYGHELNIRAAINQKDGSIKIFRDLKVVEKAEDHNQEIDKKFAVKKNPAVEIGETISEELPPIDFGRVAGLTFKQVLMSKIREAEREREYEDFKDRTGEIASGVVERVENNNDILINFGRTETVLKRDQIIPRESYRKGDRIRAYIIDVRRERKGPQIFLSRTCNDFLAALFAQEVPEIYDGVVKIKAVARDAGSRAKIAVYSDDSSIDAVGALGIAGDGNAQQR
;
A
#
# COMPACT_ATOMS: atom_id res chain seq x y z
N MET A 1 -12.75 20.81 -10.92
CA MET A 1 -13.67 20.78 -12.08
C MET A 1 -14.48 19.49 -12.00
N ALA A 2 -15.78 19.63 -11.70
CA ALA A 2 -16.68 18.50 -11.60
C ALA A 2 -17.34 18.29 -12.97
N GLN A 3 -16.70 17.58 -13.87
CA GLN A 3 -17.39 17.07 -15.05
C GLN A 3 -18.28 15.90 -14.61
N ALA A 4 -19.56 16.02 -14.91
CA ALA A 4 -20.54 14.97 -14.70
C ALA A 4 -20.10 13.73 -15.51
N PHE A 5 -19.69 12.68 -14.82
CA PHE A 5 -19.39 11.38 -15.40
C PHE A 5 -20.73 10.79 -15.92
N SER A 6 -21.04 11.02 -17.18
CA SER A 6 -22.06 10.28 -17.90
C SER A 6 -21.34 9.12 -18.59
N ILE A 7 -21.41 7.92 -18.03
CA ILE A 7 -20.86 6.71 -18.65
C ILE A 7 -21.84 6.28 -19.74
N THR A 8 -21.71 6.86 -20.91
CA THR A 8 -22.58 6.57 -22.06
C THR A 8 -21.87 5.84 -23.20
N GLY A 9 -20.54 5.67 -23.12
CA GLY A 9 -19.77 4.96 -24.16
C GLY A 9 -18.66 4.10 -23.61
N GLY A 10 -18.48 2.89 -24.15
CA GLY A 10 -17.44 1.95 -23.73
C GLY A 10 -16.02 2.51 -23.86
N THR A 11 -15.74 3.29 -24.91
CA THR A 11 -14.43 3.93 -25.13
C THR A 11 -14.07 4.96 -24.06
N GLU A 12 -15.04 5.62 -23.44
CA GLU A 12 -14.81 6.58 -22.34
C GLU A 12 -14.26 5.87 -21.09
N ILE A 13 -14.72 4.66 -20.81
CA ILE A 13 -14.27 3.86 -19.65
C ILE A 13 -12.80 3.51 -19.79
N ILE A 14 -12.37 3.12 -20.99
CA ILE A 14 -10.97 2.80 -21.27
C ILE A 14 -10.08 4.04 -21.10
N GLN A 15 -10.52 5.18 -21.63
CA GLN A 15 -9.78 6.45 -21.49
C GLN A 15 -9.65 6.87 -20.02
N VAL A 16 -10.71 6.70 -19.23
CA VAL A 16 -10.68 6.96 -17.78
C VAL A 16 -9.73 6.00 -17.08
N ALA A 17 -9.76 4.71 -17.43
CA ALA A 17 -8.84 3.73 -16.87
C ALA A 17 -7.38 4.10 -17.16
N ASP A 18 -7.06 4.45 -18.39
CA ASP A 18 -5.72 4.83 -18.81
C ASP A 18 -5.26 6.15 -18.14
N ALA A 19 -6.14 7.13 -18.01
CA ALA A 19 -5.85 8.39 -17.33
C ALA A 19 -5.56 8.17 -15.84
N VAL A 20 -6.40 7.40 -15.16
CA VAL A 20 -6.21 7.05 -13.74
C VAL A 20 -4.95 6.21 -13.53
N ALA A 21 -4.68 5.23 -14.40
CA ALA A 21 -3.48 4.40 -14.33
C ALA A 21 -2.21 5.26 -14.42
N ARG A 22 -2.19 6.25 -15.32
CA ARG A 22 -1.05 7.19 -15.47
C ARG A 22 -0.95 8.16 -14.28
N GLU A 23 -2.06 8.79 -13.88
CA GLU A 23 -2.07 9.77 -12.79
C GLU A 23 -1.66 9.13 -11.45
N LYS A 24 -2.16 7.91 -11.18
CA LYS A 24 -1.91 7.17 -9.95
C LYS A 24 -0.73 6.20 -10.05
N ASN A 25 -0.10 6.12 -11.23
CA ASN A 25 1.02 5.22 -11.53
C ASN A 25 0.72 3.76 -11.12
N LEU A 26 -0.50 3.32 -11.38
CA LEU A 26 -0.97 1.95 -11.15
C LEU A 26 -0.87 1.12 -12.43
N ASN A 27 -0.83 -0.21 -12.27
CA ASN A 27 -0.99 -1.11 -13.41
C ASN A 27 -2.42 -0.94 -13.98
N ARG A 28 -2.52 -0.88 -15.31
CA ARG A 28 -3.80 -0.81 -16.03
C ARG A 28 -4.77 -1.92 -15.62
N GLU A 29 -4.27 -3.14 -15.43
CA GLU A 29 -5.07 -4.28 -15.00
C GLU A 29 -5.71 -4.06 -13.62
N SER A 30 -4.95 -3.49 -12.67
CA SER A 30 -5.47 -3.15 -11.33
C SER A 30 -6.59 -2.13 -11.39
N VAL A 31 -6.48 -1.14 -12.29
CA VAL A 31 -7.53 -0.13 -12.49
C VAL A 31 -8.76 -0.75 -13.17
N MET A 32 -8.57 -1.64 -14.15
CA MET A 32 -9.69 -2.36 -14.80
C MET A 32 -10.43 -3.23 -13.79
N THR A 33 -9.74 -3.99 -12.95
CA THR A 33 -10.36 -4.77 -11.85
C THR A 33 -11.11 -3.88 -10.86
N ALA A 34 -10.59 -2.69 -10.55
CA ALA A 34 -11.27 -1.71 -9.71
C ALA A 34 -12.57 -1.20 -10.37
N LEU A 35 -12.55 -0.94 -11.68
CA LEU A 35 -13.72 -0.55 -12.46
C LEU A 35 -14.78 -1.66 -12.49
N GLU A 36 -14.39 -2.91 -12.77
CA GLU A 36 -15.28 -4.08 -12.74
C GLU A 36 -15.92 -4.25 -11.36
N SER A 37 -15.15 -4.12 -10.28
CA SER A 37 -15.65 -4.17 -8.91
C SER A 37 -16.65 -3.04 -8.61
N ALA A 38 -16.41 -1.85 -9.13
CA ALA A 38 -17.31 -0.71 -8.98
C ALA A 38 -18.64 -0.94 -9.70
N VAL A 39 -18.60 -1.44 -10.96
CA VAL A 39 -19.77 -1.82 -11.73
C VAL A 39 -20.56 -2.93 -11.02
N ALA A 40 -19.90 -3.97 -10.55
CA ALA A 40 -20.53 -5.07 -9.81
C ALA A 40 -21.22 -4.57 -8.53
N SER A 41 -20.61 -3.62 -7.80
CA SER A 41 -21.23 -2.98 -6.62
C SER A 41 -22.51 -2.22 -6.95
N VAL A 42 -22.52 -1.48 -8.05
CA VAL A 42 -23.71 -0.77 -8.53
C VAL A 42 -24.78 -1.77 -8.97
N ALA A 43 -24.37 -2.83 -9.66
CA ALA A 43 -25.25 -3.90 -10.11
C ALA A 43 -25.95 -4.61 -8.93
N ARG A 44 -25.23 -4.91 -7.87
CA ARG A 44 -25.81 -5.48 -6.63
C ARG A 44 -26.87 -4.57 -6.00
N LYS A 45 -26.65 -3.26 -6.01
CA LYS A 45 -27.66 -2.32 -5.51
C LYS A 45 -28.96 -2.32 -6.33
N LYS A 46 -28.86 -2.57 -7.65
CA LYS A 46 -30.01 -2.59 -8.56
C LYS A 46 -30.73 -3.94 -8.57
N TYR A 47 -29.96 -5.03 -8.66
CA TYR A 47 -30.53 -6.39 -8.81
C TYR A 47 -30.76 -7.12 -7.48
N GLY A 48 -30.11 -6.71 -6.41
CA GLY A 48 -30.19 -7.28 -5.08
C GLY A 48 -28.82 -7.58 -4.49
N HIS A 49 -28.66 -7.29 -3.21
CA HIS A 49 -27.40 -7.49 -2.48
C HIS A 49 -27.05 -8.97 -2.25
N GLU A 50 -28.08 -9.83 -2.31
CA GLU A 50 -27.96 -11.27 -2.07
C GLU A 50 -27.40 -12.02 -3.29
N LEU A 51 -27.40 -11.37 -4.47
CA LEU A 51 -26.90 -11.97 -5.71
C LEU A 51 -25.38 -11.88 -5.79
N ASN A 52 -24.74 -12.98 -6.20
CA ASN A 52 -23.33 -12.98 -6.54
C ASN A 52 -23.14 -12.42 -7.94
N ILE A 53 -22.86 -11.09 -8.01
CA ILE A 53 -22.77 -10.37 -9.27
C ILE A 53 -21.30 -10.05 -9.56
N ARG A 54 -20.89 -10.39 -10.76
CA ARG A 54 -19.59 -10.07 -11.36
C ARG A 54 -19.80 -9.19 -12.60
N ALA A 55 -18.94 -8.22 -12.81
CA ALA A 55 -18.88 -7.45 -14.03
C ALA A 55 -17.59 -7.78 -14.80
N ALA A 56 -17.65 -7.74 -16.11
CA ALA A 56 -16.50 -7.81 -16.97
C ALA A 56 -16.53 -6.65 -17.97
N ILE A 57 -15.39 -5.99 -18.14
CA ILE A 57 -15.21 -4.88 -19.07
C ILE A 57 -14.29 -5.34 -20.18
N ASN A 58 -14.78 -5.28 -21.42
CA ASN A 58 -13.97 -5.61 -22.58
C ASN A 58 -12.88 -4.57 -22.79
N GLN A 59 -11.63 -4.98 -22.78
CA GLN A 59 -10.47 -4.10 -22.89
C GLN A 59 -10.31 -3.42 -24.27
N LYS A 60 -11.01 -3.92 -25.30
CA LYS A 60 -10.92 -3.39 -26.68
C LYS A 60 -11.94 -2.30 -26.96
N ASP A 61 -13.18 -2.52 -26.56
CA ASP A 61 -14.31 -1.63 -26.87
C ASP A 61 -14.95 -1.00 -25.64
N GLY A 62 -14.52 -1.41 -24.42
CA GLY A 62 -15.03 -0.90 -23.16
C GLY A 62 -16.47 -1.36 -22.86
N SER A 63 -17.02 -2.33 -23.60
CA SER A 63 -18.35 -2.86 -23.32
C SER A 63 -18.41 -3.53 -21.96
N ILE A 64 -19.48 -3.23 -21.21
CA ILE A 64 -19.70 -3.77 -19.87
C ILE A 64 -20.69 -4.92 -19.97
N LYS A 65 -20.29 -6.09 -19.49
CA LYS A 65 -21.16 -7.24 -19.29
C LYS A 65 -21.28 -7.54 -17.79
N ILE A 66 -22.49 -7.84 -17.38
CA ILE A 66 -22.81 -8.14 -15.99
C ILE A 66 -23.27 -9.58 -15.91
N PHE A 67 -22.68 -10.33 -15.00
CA PHE A 67 -22.97 -11.73 -14.82
C PHE A 67 -23.44 -11.98 -13.39
N ARG A 68 -24.40 -12.87 -13.26
CA ARG A 68 -24.76 -13.51 -11.99
C ARG A 68 -24.10 -14.86 -11.95
N ASP A 69 -23.27 -15.10 -10.96
CA ASP A 69 -22.58 -16.34 -10.77
C ASP A 69 -23.35 -17.22 -9.77
N LEU A 70 -23.75 -18.42 -10.23
CA LEU A 70 -24.51 -19.40 -9.48
C LEU A 70 -23.69 -20.66 -9.27
N LYS A 71 -23.56 -21.11 -8.02
CA LYS A 71 -22.88 -22.35 -7.69
C LYS A 71 -23.79 -23.54 -7.95
N VAL A 72 -23.30 -24.56 -8.65
CA VAL A 72 -24.03 -25.79 -8.93
C VAL A 72 -23.99 -26.70 -7.72
N VAL A 73 -25.16 -27.04 -7.20
CA VAL A 73 -25.35 -27.95 -6.06
C VAL A 73 -26.33 -29.07 -6.41
N GLU A 74 -26.37 -30.12 -5.62
CA GLU A 74 -27.37 -31.21 -5.84
C GLU A 74 -28.79 -30.68 -5.63
N LYS A 75 -29.00 -29.87 -4.57
CA LYS A 75 -30.26 -29.25 -4.24
C LYS A 75 -29.98 -27.84 -3.73
N ALA A 76 -30.50 -26.84 -4.42
CA ALA A 76 -30.29 -25.44 -4.06
C ALA A 76 -31.13 -25.10 -2.81
N GLU A 77 -30.48 -24.56 -1.78
CA GLU A 77 -31.10 -23.99 -0.60
C GLU A 77 -31.32 -22.47 -0.78
N ASP A 78 -30.38 -21.78 -1.40
CA ASP A 78 -30.48 -20.36 -1.74
C ASP A 78 -30.45 -20.18 -3.26
N HIS A 79 -31.63 -19.99 -3.85
CA HIS A 79 -31.78 -19.75 -5.30
C HIS A 79 -31.13 -18.44 -5.79
N ASN A 80 -30.66 -17.57 -4.89
CA ASN A 80 -29.95 -16.36 -5.24
C ASN A 80 -28.48 -16.65 -5.57
N GLN A 81 -27.87 -17.66 -4.95
CA GLN A 81 -26.44 -18.00 -5.09
C GLN A 81 -26.20 -19.40 -5.66
N GLU A 82 -27.23 -20.24 -5.65
CA GLU A 82 -27.12 -21.66 -6.01
C GLU A 82 -28.09 -22.04 -7.13
N ILE A 83 -27.77 -23.07 -7.88
CA ILE A 83 -28.61 -23.67 -8.92
C ILE A 83 -28.55 -25.19 -8.81
N ASP A 84 -29.71 -25.85 -8.90
CA ASP A 84 -29.76 -27.30 -8.94
C ASP A 84 -29.06 -27.86 -10.18
N LYS A 85 -28.33 -28.96 -10.02
CA LYS A 85 -27.64 -29.63 -11.12
C LYS A 85 -28.57 -29.93 -12.30
N LYS A 86 -29.85 -30.28 -12.05
CA LYS A 86 -30.85 -30.55 -13.08
C LYS A 86 -31.11 -29.39 -14.02
N PHE A 87 -31.07 -28.16 -13.47
CA PHE A 87 -31.24 -26.92 -14.25
C PHE A 87 -29.92 -26.48 -14.87
N ALA A 88 -28.80 -26.69 -14.17
CA ALA A 88 -27.45 -26.38 -14.61
C ALA A 88 -27.07 -27.15 -15.89
N VAL A 89 -27.35 -28.44 -15.95
CA VAL A 89 -27.08 -29.30 -17.10
C VAL A 89 -27.86 -28.90 -18.36
N LYS A 90 -29.04 -28.28 -18.21
CA LYS A 90 -29.81 -27.73 -19.35
C LYS A 90 -29.09 -26.58 -20.03
N LYS A 91 -28.29 -25.80 -19.27
CA LYS A 91 -27.54 -24.64 -19.77
C LYS A 91 -26.13 -25.03 -20.23
N ASN A 92 -25.48 -25.92 -19.51
CA ASN A 92 -24.18 -26.47 -19.87
C ASN A 92 -24.15 -27.97 -19.52
N PRO A 93 -24.21 -28.88 -20.53
CA PRO A 93 -24.24 -30.32 -20.28
C PRO A 93 -23.00 -30.89 -19.59
N ALA A 94 -21.86 -30.18 -19.63
CA ALA A 94 -20.59 -30.64 -19.08
C ALA A 94 -20.33 -30.19 -17.64
N VAL A 95 -21.34 -29.56 -16.98
CA VAL A 95 -21.16 -28.94 -15.65
C VAL A 95 -21.19 -29.98 -14.54
N GLU A 96 -20.24 -29.88 -13.61
CA GLU A 96 -20.16 -30.70 -12.40
C GLU A 96 -20.64 -29.98 -11.16
N ILE A 97 -20.93 -30.74 -10.08
CA ILE A 97 -21.33 -30.19 -8.78
C ILE A 97 -20.12 -29.42 -8.20
N GLY A 98 -20.38 -28.20 -7.73
CA GLY A 98 -19.33 -27.32 -7.20
C GLY A 98 -18.80 -26.28 -8.20
N GLU A 99 -19.07 -26.45 -9.50
CA GLU A 99 -18.74 -25.46 -10.51
C GLU A 99 -19.69 -24.25 -10.46
N THR A 100 -19.26 -23.18 -11.11
CA THR A 100 -20.04 -21.92 -11.17
C THR A 100 -20.55 -21.70 -12.58
N ILE A 101 -21.85 -21.45 -12.72
CA ILE A 101 -22.46 -21.02 -13.97
C ILE A 101 -22.72 -19.53 -13.91
N SER A 102 -22.30 -18.81 -14.95
CA SER A 102 -22.52 -17.38 -15.11
C SER A 102 -23.72 -17.12 -16.03
N GLU A 103 -24.69 -16.37 -15.55
CA GLU A 103 -25.83 -15.85 -16.33
C GLU A 103 -25.60 -14.40 -16.66
N GLU A 104 -25.69 -14.01 -17.93
CA GLU A 104 -25.60 -12.62 -18.36
C GLU A 104 -26.91 -11.90 -17.98
N LEU A 105 -26.77 -10.81 -17.20
CA LEU A 105 -27.86 -9.95 -16.81
C LEU A 105 -28.03 -8.80 -17.80
N PRO A 106 -29.24 -8.22 -17.92
CA PRO A 106 -29.45 -7.04 -18.76
C PRO A 106 -28.50 -5.90 -18.41
N PRO A 107 -28.18 -5.00 -19.37
CA PRO A 107 -27.32 -3.85 -19.09
C PRO A 107 -27.98 -2.90 -18.09
N ILE A 108 -27.14 -2.23 -17.28
CA ILE A 108 -27.61 -1.24 -16.30
C ILE A 108 -27.49 0.16 -16.90
N ASP A 109 -28.58 0.91 -16.79
CA ASP A 109 -28.53 2.35 -16.98
C ASP A 109 -27.96 3.00 -15.70
N PHE A 110 -26.81 3.68 -15.85
CA PHE A 110 -26.14 4.39 -14.78
C PHE A 110 -26.76 5.78 -14.60
N GLY A 111 -27.94 5.88 -13.98
CA GLY A 111 -28.50 7.14 -13.56
C GLY A 111 -27.60 7.90 -12.57
N ARG A 112 -27.97 9.16 -12.24
CA ARG A 112 -27.13 10.05 -11.40
C ARG A 112 -26.70 9.42 -10.06
N VAL A 113 -27.57 8.69 -9.38
CA VAL A 113 -27.27 8.04 -8.08
C VAL A 113 -26.29 6.89 -8.24
N ALA A 114 -26.45 6.09 -9.30
CA ALA A 114 -25.54 5.00 -9.62
C ALA A 114 -24.15 5.52 -9.98
N GLY A 115 -24.05 6.65 -10.69
CA GLY A 115 -22.78 7.31 -11.00
C GLY A 115 -22.01 7.78 -9.78
N LEU A 116 -22.68 8.34 -8.76
CA LEU A 116 -22.04 8.72 -7.50
C LEU A 116 -21.49 7.49 -6.74
N THR A 117 -22.30 6.44 -6.67
CA THR A 117 -21.87 5.18 -6.03
C THR A 117 -20.69 4.56 -6.76
N PHE A 118 -20.74 4.52 -8.09
CA PHE A 118 -19.65 4.04 -8.93
C PHE A 118 -18.34 4.80 -8.62
N LYS A 119 -18.39 6.14 -8.66
CA LYS A 119 -17.22 6.98 -8.34
C LYS A 119 -16.66 6.68 -6.93
N GLN A 120 -17.53 6.55 -5.93
CA GLN A 120 -17.12 6.27 -4.56
C GLN A 120 -16.42 4.91 -4.44
N VAL A 121 -17.01 3.86 -5.03
CA VAL A 121 -16.43 2.50 -4.99
C VAL A 121 -15.15 2.44 -5.80
N LEU A 122 -15.11 3.05 -6.98
CA LEU A 122 -13.91 3.14 -7.81
C LEU A 122 -12.76 3.80 -7.04
N MET A 123 -13.00 4.97 -6.43
CA MET A 123 -11.98 5.67 -5.64
C MET A 123 -11.53 4.85 -4.43
N SER A 124 -12.44 4.07 -3.81
CA SER A 124 -12.06 3.17 -2.72
C SER A 124 -11.14 2.04 -3.21
N LYS A 125 -11.44 1.45 -4.36
CA LYS A 125 -10.64 0.37 -4.95
C LYS A 125 -9.28 0.85 -5.47
N ILE A 126 -9.23 2.05 -6.04
CA ILE A 126 -7.97 2.67 -6.44
C ILE A 126 -7.07 2.91 -5.21
N ARG A 127 -7.62 3.45 -4.12
CA ARG A 127 -6.86 3.62 -2.87
C ARG A 127 -6.37 2.28 -2.30
N GLU A 128 -7.17 1.23 -2.38
CA GLU A 128 -6.77 -0.11 -1.96
C GLU A 128 -5.59 -0.62 -2.79
N ALA A 129 -5.62 -0.43 -4.12
CA ALA A 129 -4.54 -0.79 -5.03
C ALA A 129 -3.27 0.06 -4.80
N GLU A 130 -3.41 1.38 -4.56
CA GLU A 130 -2.30 2.26 -4.18
C GLU A 130 -1.61 1.75 -2.90
N ARG A 131 -2.39 1.39 -1.88
CA ARG A 131 -1.89 0.90 -0.60
C ARG A 131 -1.19 -0.45 -0.72
N GLU A 132 -1.76 -1.38 -1.49
CA GLU A 132 -1.11 -2.67 -1.72
C GLU A 132 0.24 -2.49 -2.40
N ARG A 133 0.30 -1.59 -3.37
CA ARG A 133 1.56 -1.24 -4.03
C ARG A 133 2.57 -0.60 -3.07
N GLU A 134 2.15 0.35 -2.24
CA GLU A 134 3.01 0.94 -1.21
C GLU A 134 3.59 -0.14 -0.29
N TYR A 135 2.77 -1.08 0.13
CA TYR A 135 3.23 -2.19 0.95
C TYR A 135 4.27 -3.05 0.20
N GLU A 136 4.01 -3.44 -1.04
CA GLU A 136 4.93 -4.24 -1.85
C GLU A 136 6.27 -3.51 -2.10
N ASP A 137 6.24 -2.19 -2.34
CA ASP A 137 7.44 -1.38 -2.57
C ASP A 137 8.32 -1.23 -1.32
N PHE A 138 7.75 -1.36 -0.12
CA PHE A 138 8.46 -1.10 1.13
C PHE A 138 8.60 -2.30 2.08
N LYS A 139 7.89 -3.42 1.85
CA LYS A 139 7.89 -4.58 2.76
C LYS A 139 9.30 -5.14 3.07
N ASP A 140 10.19 -5.12 2.08
CA ASP A 140 11.54 -5.66 2.18
C ASP A 140 12.57 -4.60 2.64
N ARG A 141 12.12 -3.36 2.87
CA ARG A 141 12.97 -2.23 3.26
C ARG A 141 12.91 -1.91 4.75
N THR A 142 12.30 -2.78 5.53
CA THR A 142 12.36 -2.69 7.00
C THR A 142 13.82 -2.78 7.45
N GLY A 143 14.25 -1.86 8.31
CA GLY A 143 15.65 -1.79 8.72
C GLY A 143 16.52 -0.82 7.92
N GLU A 144 15.99 -0.21 6.88
CA GLU A 144 16.72 0.77 6.08
C GLU A 144 16.45 2.22 6.51
N ILE A 145 17.39 3.09 6.15
CA ILE A 145 17.19 4.54 6.22
C ILE A 145 16.59 5.03 4.91
N ALA A 146 15.39 5.57 4.99
CA ALA A 146 14.74 6.25 3.87
C ALA A 146 14.99 7.75 3.94
N SER A 147 15.27 8.35 2.77
CA SER A 147 15.42 9.80 2.61
C SER A 147 14.22 10.37 1.87
N GLY A 148 13.60 11.37 2.43
CA GLY A 148 12.42 12.02 1.86
C GLY A 148 12.45 13.54 2.02
N VAL A 149 11.38 14.17 1.56
CA VAL A 149 11.18 15.62 1.66
C VAL A 149 9.93 15.88 2.50
N VAL A 150 10.04 16.81 3.44
CA VAL A 150 8.92 17.25 4.26
C VAL A 150 7.91 18.00 3.39
N GLU A 151 6.68 17.48 3.30
CA GLU A 151 5.61 18.11 2.57
C GLU A 151 4.84 19.11 3.40
N ARG A 152 4.53 18.74 4.63
CA ARG A 152 3.91 19.61 5.62
C ARG A 152 4.13 19.10 7.05
N VAL A 153 4.02 20.02 7.98
CA VAL A 153 3.93 19.72 9.43
C VAL A 153 2.48 19.90 9.84
N GLU A 154 1.89 18.89 10.47
CA GLU A 154 0.51 18.93 10.94
C GLU A 154 0.38 19.66 12.29
N ASN A 155 -0.85 20.01 12.67
CA ASN A 155 -1.10 20.76 13.93
C ASN A 155 -0.71 19.99 15.20
N ASN A 156 -0.68 18.67 15.13
CA ASN A 156 -0.21 17.76 16.20
C ASN A 156 1.31 17.58 16.22
N ASN A 157 2.04 18.30 15.36
CA ASN A 157 3.47 18.18 15.09
C ASN A 157 3.90 16.85 14.45
N ASP A 158 2.98 16.08 13.89
CA ASP A 158 3.34 14.99 12.99
C ASP A 158 3.85 15.56 11.66
N ILE A 159 4.81 14.89 11.04
CA ILE A 159 5.44 15.35 9.81
C ILE A 159 5.02 14.45 8.67
N LEU A 160 4.38 15.00 7.65
CA LEU A 160 4.12 14.32 6.39
C LEU A 160 5.38 14.38 5.53
N ILE A 161 5.92 13.21 5.19
CA ILE A 161 7.14 13.04 4.42
C ILE A 161 6.80 12.37 3.09
N ASN A 162 7.34 12.93 2.01
CA ASN A 162 7.23 12.38 0.67
C ASN A 162 8.53 11.68 0.28
N PHE A 163 8.46 10.38 -0.02
CA PHE A 163 9.55 9.55 -0.52
C PHE A 163 9.55 9.41 -2.06
N GLY A 164 9.04 10.42 -2.74
CA GLY A 164 8.96 10.50 -4.19
C GLY A 164 7.59 10.03 -4.72
N ARG A 165 7.15 8.84 -4.42
CA ARG A 165 5.84 8.30 -4.85
C ARG A 165 4.90 7.98 -3.70
N THR A 166 5.45 7.82 -2.52
CA THR A 166 4.74 7.40 -1.31
C THR A 166 4.85 8.48 -0.26
N GLU A 167 3.71 8.84 0.32
CA GLU A 167 3.63 9.76 1.45
C GLU A 167 3.44 8.95 2.73
N THR A 168 4.19 9.28 3.76
CA THR A 168 4.04 8.66 5.07
C THR A 168 4.17 9.67 6.18
N VAL A 169 3.75 9.28 7.39
CA VAL A 169 3.73 10.17 8.54
C VAL A 169 4.80 9.75 9.54
N LEU A 170 5.71 10.67 9.84
CA LEU A 170 6.60 10.57 10.99
C LEU A 170 5.89 11.18 12.19
N LYS A 171 5.56 10.35 13.17
CA LYS A 171 4.84 10.79 14.36
C LYS A 171 5.73 11.64 15.25
N ARG A 172 5.11 12.58 15.97
CA ARG A 172 5.80 13.49 16.89
C ARG A 172 6.71 12.79 17.90
N ASP A 173 6.28 11.67 18.46
CA ASP A 173 7.05 10.86 19.42
C ASP A 173 8.30 10.19 18.81
N GLN A 174 8.36 10.12 17.48
CA GLN A 174 9.47 9.58 16.71
C GLN A 174 10.39 10.65 16.12
N ILE A 175 10.17 11.92 16.47
CA ILE A 175 11.01 13.06 16.07
C ILE A 175 12.01 13.35 17.20
N ILE A 176 13.26 13.66 16.83
CA ILE A 176 14.28 14.04 17.81
C ILE A 176 13.88 15.37 18.47
N PRO A 177 13.82 15.44 19.81
CA PRO A 177 13.54 16.68 20.51
C PRO A 177 14.51 17.80 20.08
N ARG A 178 14.01 19.02 19.92
CA ARG A 178 14.73 20.22 19.46
C ARG A 178 14.98 20.29 17.94
N GLU A 179 14.68 19.28 17.16
CA GLU A 179 14.64 19.39 15.71
C GLU A 179 13.35 20.07 15.27
N SER A 180 13.45 21.02 14.35
CA SER A 180 12.31 21.69 13.73
C SER A 180 12.39 21.55 12.23
N TYR A 181 11.28 21.19 11.61
CA TYR A 181 11.22 20.94 10.17
C TYR A 181 10.25 21.90 9.50
N ARG A 182 10.57 22.28 8.28
CA ARG A 182 9.73 23.10 7.41
C ARG A 182 9.44 22.36 6.11
N LYS A 183 8.40 22.79 5.43
CA LYS A 183 8.09 22.27 4.09
C LYS A 183 9.30 22.47 3.16
N GLY A 184 9.71 21.38 2.50
CA GLY A 184 10.83 21.34 1.58
C GLY A 184 12.15 20.84 2.20
N ASP A 185 12.22 20.68 3.52
CA ASP A 185 13.43 20.15 4.18
C ASP A 185 13.63 18.68 3.82
N ARG A 186 14.87 18.28 3.63
CA ARG A 186 15.23 16.87 3.47
C ARG A 186 15.33 16.21 4.85
N ILE A 187 14.71 15.06 4.97
CA ILE A 187 14.71 14.27 6.21
C ILE A 187 15.08 12.82 5.93
N ARG A 188 15.92 12.25 6.79
CA ARG A 188 16.24 10.83 6.83
C ARG A 188 15.53 10.20 8.02
N ALA A 189 14.88 9.07 7.84
CA ALA A 189 14.21 8.33 8.90
C ALA A 189 14.41 6.83 8.71
N TYR A 190 14.43 6.10 9.80
CA TYR A 190 14.56 4.64 9.81
C TYR A 190 13.19 4.00 9.68
N ILE A 191 13.07 3.00 8.83
CA ILE A 191 11.84 2.23 8.64
C ILE A 191 11.83 1.14 9.72
N ILE A 192 11.01 1.33 10.76
CA ILE A 192 10.87 0.36 11.86
C ILE A 192 10.09 -0.86 11.39
N ASP A 193 8.99 -0.62 10.68
CA ASP A 193 8.06 -1.68 10.31
C ASP A 193 7.19 -1.24 9.12
N VAL A 194 6.73 -2.22 8.36
CA VAL A 194 5.80 -2.01 7.24
C VAL A 194 4.64 -3.00 7.37
N ARG A 195 3.42 -2.49 7.53
CA ARG A 195 2.24 -3.31 7.79
C ARG A 195 1.13 -3.03 6.79
N ARG A 196 0.36 -4.06 6.46
CA ARG A 196 -0.88 -3.92 5.71
C ARG A 196 -1.98 -3.36 6.61
N GLU A 197 -2.10 -2.05 6.65
CA GLU A 197 -3.15 -1.38 7.41
C GLU A 197 -4.30 -0.97 6.49
N ARG A 198 -5.54 -1.15 6.92
CA ARG A 198 -6.71 -0.69 6.13
C ARG A 198 -6.90 0.82 6.20
N LYS A 199 -6.46 1.45 7.28
CA LYS A 199 -6.54 2.89 7.52
C LYS A 199 -5.27 3.35 8.22
N GLY A 200 -4.81 4.58 7.91
CA GLY A 200 -3.60 5.14 8.50
C GLY A 200 -2.30 4.79 7.74
N PRO A 201 -1.14 5.17 8.24
CA PRO A 201 0.14 4.90 7.59
C PRO A 201 0.46 3.42 7.60
N GLN A 202 1.06 2.92 6.53
CA GLN A 202 1.55 1.55 6.41
C GLN A 202 3.04 1.45 6.78
N ILE A 203 3.78 2.52 6.59
CA ILE A 203 5.21 2.61 6.83
C ILE A 203 5.41 3.34 8.16
N PHE A 204 6.03 2.68 9.11
CA PHE A 204 6.32 3.23 10.43
C PHE A 204 7.76 3.70 10.48
N LEU A 205 7.94 4.98 10.74
CA LEU A 205 9.23 5.64 10.74
C LEU A 205 9.66 6.06 12.14
N SER A 206 10.97 6.06 12.38
CA SER A 206 11.56 6.65 13.57
C SER A 206 12.88 7.36 13.27
N ARG A 207 13.12 8.42 14.05
CA ARG A 207 14.41 9.08 14.16
C ARG A 207 15.00 8.93 15.57
N THR A 208 14.22 8.41 16.51
CA THR A 208 14.60 8.30 17.92
C THR A 208 15.11 6.91 18.30
N CYS A 209 14.81 5.86 17.51
CA CYS A 209 15.22 4.50 17.83
C CYS A 209 16.74 4.31 17.77
N ASN A 210 17.24 3.31 18.51
CA ASN A 210 18.66 2.98 18.55
C ASN A 210 19.17 2.49 17.20
N ASP A 211 18.34 1.74 16.48
CA ASP A 211 18.68 1.14 15.19
C ASP A 211 18.91 2.21 14.11
N PHE A 212 18.21 3.35 14.20
CA PHE A 212 18.47 4.49 13.32
C PHE A 212 19.91 4.99 13.46
N LEU A 213 20.42 5.09 14.70
CA LEU A 213 21.80 5.51 14.92
C LEU A 213 22.79 4.46 14.41
N ALA A 214 22.53 3.18 14.69
CA ALA A 214 23.36 2.09 14.19
C ALA A 214 23.43 2.08 12.65
N ALA A 215 22.28 2.25 11.98
CA ALA A 215 22.21 2.31 10.53
C ALA A 215 22.92 3.56 9.95
N LEU A 216 22.86 4.71 10.63
CA LEU A 216 23.62 5.91 10.23
C LEU A 216 25.14 5.64 10.31
N PHE A 217 25.61 5.03 11.39
CA PHE A 217 27.01 4.68 11.51
C PHE A 217 27.44 3.69 10.43
N ALA A 218 26.59 2.70 10.11
CA ALA A 218 26.88 1.74 9.05
C ALA A 218 26.96 2.41 7.65
N GLN A 219 26.29 3.53 7.44
CA GLN A 219 26.38 4.28 6.18
C GLN A 219 27.55 5.26 6.12
N GLU A 220 27.91 5.87 7.25
CA GLU A 220 28.88 6.97 7.30
C GLU A 220 30.32 6.49 7.63
N VAL A 221 30.46 5.31 8.26
CA VAL A 221 31.76 4.76 8.69
C VAL A 221 32.15 3.59 7.79
N PRO A 222 33.20 3.73 6.95
CA PRO A 222 33.60 2.68 6.01
C PRO A 222 33.94 1.36 6.68
N GLU A 223 34.60 1.38 7.83
CA GLU A 223 35.01 0.19 8.55
C GLU A 223 33.82 -0.63 9.09
N ILE A 224 32.70 0.03 9.37
CA ILE A 224 31.45 -0.64 9.73
C ILE A 224 30.77 -1.18 8.49
N TYR A 225 30.74 -0.40 7.40
CA TYR A 225 30.18 -0.81 6.11
C TYR A 225 30.89 -2.07 5.57
N ASP A 226 32.22 -2.09 5.64
CA ASP A 226 33.05 -3.21 5.20
C ASP A 226 33.02 -4.40 6.18
N GLY A 227 32.34 -4.26 7.33
CA GLY A 227 32.20 -5.31 8.34
C GLY A 227 33.44 -5.57 9.19
N VAL A 228 34.47 -4.74 9.08
CA VAL A 228 35.72 -4.79 9.87
C VAL A 228 35.45 -4.44 11.33
N VAL A 229 34.63 -3.40 11.55
CA VAL A 229 34.13 -3.01 12.86
C VAL A 229 32.63 -3.33 12.93
N LYS A 230 32.20 -3.94 14.01
CA LYS A 230 30.83 -4.36 14.23
C LYS A 230 30.22 -3.62 15.41
N ILE A 231 28.98 -3.14 15.25
CA ILE A 231 28.21 -2.54 16.34
C ILE A 231 27.54 -3.67 17.12
N LYS A 232 27.82 -3.75 18.42
CA LYS A 232 27.27 -4.75 19.33
C LYS A 232 26.03 -4.27 20.06
N ALA A 233 26.00 -3.01 20.45
CA ALA A 233 24.88 -2.40 21.13
C ALA A 233 24.89 -0.88 20.97
N VAL A 234 23.70 -0.28 20.99
CA VAL A 234 23.48 1.16 20.98
C VAL A 234 22.51 1.51 22.10
N ALA A 235 22.85 2.54 22.88
CA ALA A 235 21.95 3.17 23.83
C ALA A 235 22.02 4.68 23.64
N ARG A 236 20.88 5.35 23.45
CA ARG A 236 20.86 6.78 23.19
C ARG A 236 19.72 7.50 23.90
N ASP A 237 19.99 8.74 24.21
CA ASP A 237 19.01 9.77 24.54
C ASP A 237 18.94 10.70 23.33
N ALA A 238 17.87 10.52 22.53
CA ALA A 238 17.77 11.09 21.19
C ALA A 238 17.87 12.63 21.23
N GLY A 239 18.83 13.20 20.47
CA GLY A 239 19.10 14.64 20.45
C GLY A 239 20.00 15.16 21.58
N SER A 240 20.49 14.28 22.46
CA SER A 240 21.37 14.63 23.58
C SER A 240 22.69 13.86 23.49
N ARG A 241 22.69 12.57 23.80
CA ARG A 241 23.90 11.74 23.86
C ARG A 241 23.62 10.30 23.43
N ALA A 242 24.68 9.60 23.03
CA ALA A 242 24.61 8.17 22.72
C ALA A 242 25.85 7.44 23.24
N LYS A 243 25.68 6.14 23.51
CA LYS A 243 26.77 5.19 23.79
C LYS A 243 26.65 4.06 22.77
N ILE A 244 27.76 3.75 22.11
CA ILE A 244 27.82 2.69 21.11
C ILE A 244 28.91 1.72 21.55
N ALA A 245 28.56 0.46 21.63
CA ALA A 245 29.55 -0.63 21.86
C ALA A 245 29.93 -1.19 20.50
N VAL A 246 31.21 -1.15 20.20
CA VAL A 246 31.78 -1.67 18.95
C VAL A 246 32.88 -2.66 19.24
N TYR A 247 33.15 -3.58 18.32
CA TYR A 247 34.25 -4.51 18.38
C TYR A 247 34.76 -4.84 16.98
N SER A 248 36.01 -5.28 16.89
CA SER A 248 36.58 -5.88 15.69
C SER A 248 37.04 -7.28 15.99
N ASP A 249 36.90 -8.18 15.04
CA ASP A 249 37.49 -9.54 15.14
C ASP A 249 39.01 -9.49 14.92
N ASP A 250 39.54 -8.42 14.33
CA ASP A 250 40.96 -8.18 14.13
C ASP A 250 41.52 -7.33 15.27
N SER A 251 42.40 -7.92 16.08
CA SER A 251 43.04 -7.26 17.21
C SER A 251 43.99 -6.12 16.83
N SER A 252 44.38 -5.99 15.55
CA SER A 252 45.21 -4.91 15.06
C SER A 252 44.43 -3.62 14.80
N ILE A 253 43.08 -3.68 14.82
CA ILE A 253 42.21 -2.55 14.52
C ILE A 253 41.66 -1.95 15.81
N ASP A 254 41.89 -0.64 15.97
CA ASP A 254 41.25 0.14 17.03
C ASP A 254 39.79 0.47 16.58
N ALA A 255 38.83 -0.36 17.01
CA ALA A 255 37.43 -0.21 16.67
C ALA A 255 36.82 1.11 17.16
N VAL A 256 37.35 1.75 18.20
CA VAL A 256 36.88 3.04 18.71
C VAL A 256 37.48 4.18 17.91
N GLY A 257 38.79 4.10 17.61
CA GLY A 257 39.49 5.10 16.79
C GLY A 257 38.95 5.17 15.35
N ALA A 258 38.56 4.02 14.78
CA ALA A 258 37.96 3.95 13.44
C ALA A 258 36.65 4.74 13.33
N LEU A 259 35.90 4.96 14.40
CA LEU A 259 34.67 5.75 14.39
C LEU A 259 34.91 7.24 14.32
N GLY A 260 36.18 7.73 14.38
CA GLY A 260 36.49 9.16 14.34
C GLY A 260 35.85 9.98 15.47
N ILE A 261 35.30 9.31 16.48
CA ILE A 261 34.70 9.95 17.63
C ILE A 261 35.82 10.37 18.54
N ALA A 262 36.07 11.68 18.69
CA ALA A 262 36.87 12.20 19.79
C ALA A 262 36.15 11.83 21.09
N GLY A 263 36.49 10.68 21.66
CA GLY A 263 35.87 10.18 22.86
C GLY A 263 36.29 11.00 24.06
N ASP A 264 35.37 11.55 24.79
CA ASP A 264 35.55 11.83 26.21
C ASP A 264 35.84 10.47 26.90
N GLY A 265 37.06 10.15 27.04
CA GLY A 265 37.81 9.11 27.69
C GLY A 265 37.15 8.06 28.60
N ASN A 266 36.13 7.34 28.13
CA ASN A 266 35.63 6.12 28.80
C ASN A 266 35.41 4.98 27.82
N ALA A 267 36.37 4.70 26.96
CA ALA A 267 36.44 3.44 26.25
C ALA A 267 36.86 2.33 27.25
N GLN A 268 35.89 1.66 27.84
CA GLN A 268 36.18 0.40 28.53
C GLN A 268 36.22 -0.71 27.47
N GLN A 269 37.44 -1.09 27.13
CA GLN A 269 37.70 -2.33 26.42
C GLN A 269 37.28 -3.51 27.31
N ARG A 270 36.28 -4.26 26.90
CA ARG A 270 36.00 -5.61 27.37
C ARG A 270 35.62 -6.49 26.19
#